data_eaea71fb4355b88dfffe35c737e5ede4
#
_entry.id   eaea71fb4355b88dfffe35c737e5ede4
#
_cell.length_a   1.000
_cell.length_b   1.000
_cell.length_c   1.000
_cell.angle_alpha   90.00
_cell.angle_beta   90.00
_cell.angle_gamma   90.00
#
_symmetry.space_group_name_H-M   'P 1'
#
loop_
_entity.id
_entity.type
_entity.pdbx_description
1 polymer ?
#
loop_
_entity_poly.entity_id
_entity_poly.type
_entity_poly.pdbx_seq_one_letter_code
_entity_poly.pdbx_strand_id
1 'polypeptide(L)'
;MSPASALALGVKQGVPSRDLRRRNPHAVCRPDGIRPVVLQTLWPAIKDVVCDIYRACLCLGYHPVAWKEALALALRKMNKPDYALPNAYRPIALLNCLAKGLEKIVASRLSYLATAAGLLLPEHFGGRPGRSCEDALHLLMDEIKAHWRQGNYVVVVLLNVKGAYPNTTSSPQLNL
;
A
#
# COMPACT_ATOMS: atom_id res chain seq x y z
N MET A 1 21.50 -18.52 2.02
CA MET A 1 20.44 -17.86 2.87
C MET A 1 19.17 -17.85 2.06
N SER A 2 18.06 -18.37 2.62
CA SER A 2 16.78 -18.33 1.89
C SER A 2 16.27 -16.88 1.81
N PRO A 3 15.52 -16.52 0.76
CA PRO A 3 14.96 -15.17 0.63
C PRO A 3 14.07 -14.75 1.82
N ALA A 4 13.47 -15.73 2.51
CA ALA A 4 12.70 -15.49 3.73
C ALA A 4 13.57 -15.02 4.91
N SER A 5 14.81 -15.53 5.05
CA SER A 5 15.71 -15.09 6.12
C SER A 5 16.26 -13.67 5.91
N ALA A 6 16.48 -13.26 4.67
CA ALA A 6 16.87 -11.89 4.34
C ALA A 6 15.73 -10.89 4.64
N LEU A 7 14.49 -11.29 4.38
CA LEU A 7 13.30 -10.53 4.74
C LEU A 7 13.12 -10.37 6.27
N ALA A 8 13.47 -11.37 7.05
CA ALA A 8 13.33 -11.36 8.51
C ALA A 8 14.38 -10.51 9.24
N LEU A 9 15.63 -10.47 8.74
CA LEU A 9 16.75 -9.76 9.36
C LEU A 9 16.52 -8.23 9.44
N GLY A 10 15.82 -7.64 8.50
CA GLY A 10 15.54 -6.19 8.50
C GLY A 10 14.39 -5.74 9.42
N VAL A 11 13.68 -6.64 10.13
CA VAL A 11 12.56 -6.26 11.02
C VAL A 11 13.05 -5.46 12.24
N LYS A 12 14.30 -5.68 12.70
CA LYS A 12 14.85 -4.91 13.82
C LYS A 12 14.99 -3.40 13.56
N GLN A 13 15.19 -2.99 12.31
CA GLN A 13 15.44 -1.58 11.95
C GLN A 13 14.21 -0.84 11.40
N GLY A 14 13.11 -1.53 11.14
CA GLY A 14 12.06 -0.97 10.31
C GLY A 14 10.61 -1.15 10.77
N VAL A 15 10.34 -1.47 12.04
CA VAL A 15 8.95 -1.36 12.53
C VAL A 15 8.62 0.12 12.63
N PRO A 16 7.72 0.65 11.81
CA PRO A 16 7.47 2.08 11.75
C PRO A 16 6.66 2.54 12.96
N SER A 17 7.32 2.69 14.11
CA SER A 17 6.75 3.39 15.26
C SER A 17 6.26 4.79 14.87
N ARG A 18 6.89 5.41 13.86
CA ARG A 18 6.47 6.69 13.29
C ARG A 18 5.13 6.60 12.55
N ASP A 19 4.87 5.54 11.80
CA ASP A 19 3.62 5.38 11.04
C ASP A 19 2.42 5.09 11.95
N LEU A 20 2.63 4.37 13.04
CA LEU A 20 1.61 4.20 14.07
C LEU A 20 1.31 5.52 14.80
N ARG A 21 2.33 6.36 15.03
CA ARG A 21 2.20 7.66 15.70
C ARG A 21 1.52 8.73 14.85
N ARG A 22 1.65 8.69 13.53
CA ARG A 22 1.06 9.69 12.61
C ARG A 22 -0.42 9.45 12.29
N ARG A 23 -1.01 8.35 12.73
CA ARG A 23 -2.42 8.05 12.46
C ARG A 23 -3.32 8.90 13.35
N ASN A 24 -4.43 9.37 12.74
CA ASN A 24 -5.47 10.08 13.49
C ASN A 24 -5.91 9.22 14.70
N PRO A 25 -5.76 9.71 15.94
CA PRO A 25 -6.11 8.97 17.14
C PRO A 25 -7.59 8.64 17.22
N HIS A 26 -8.45 9.42 16.52
CA HIS A 26 -9.91 9.28 16.47
C HIS A 26 -10.40 8.51 15.24
N ALA A 27 -9.50 7.78 14.54
CA ALA A 27 -9.91 7.00 13.39
C ALA A 27 -10.99 5.97 13.74
N VAL A 28 -11.89 5.73 12.78
CA VAL A 28 -13.03 4.83 12.87
C VAL A 28 -12.65 3.47 13.48
N CYS A 29 -13.54 2.94 14.32
CA CYS A 29 -13.40 1.63 14.95
C CYS A 29 -13.16 0.54 13.89
N ARG A 30 -12.28 -0.40 14.19
CA ARG A 30 -11.87 -1.50 13.33
C ARG A 30 -12.49 -2.80 13.84
N PRO A 31 -12.38 -3.93 13.11
CA PRO A 31 -12.97 -5.19 13.57
C PRO A 31 -12.55 -5.59 14.98
N ASP A 32 -11.31 -5.30 15.38
CA ASP A 32 -10.75 -5.60 16.71
C ASP A 32 -11.10 -4.57 17.80
N GLY A 33 -11.77 -3.49 17.47
CA GLY A 33 -12.09 -2.39 18.40
C GLY A 33 -10.86 -1.60 18.90
N ILE A 34 -9.65 -1.96 18.49
CA ILE A 34 -8.41 -1.33 18.99
C ILE A 34 -8.14 -0.04 18.21
N ARG A 35 -8.18 1.07 18.93
CA ARG A 35 -7.86 2.38 18.35
C ARG A 35 -6.34 2.56 18.19
N PRO A 36 -5.88 3.30 17.17
CA PRO A 36 -4.45 3.58 16.99
C PRO A 36 -3.79 4.18 18.23
N VAL A 37 -4.49 5.04 18.97
CA VAL A 37 -3.96 5.67 20.18
C VAL A 37 -3.56 4.65 21.25
N VAL A 38 -4.33 3.57 21.42
CA VAL A 38 -4.03 2.51 22.38
C VAL A 38 -2.68 1.85 22.05
N LEU A 39 -2.47 1.48 20.78
CA LEU A 39 -1.20 0.92 20.33
C LEU A 39 -0.05 1.92 20.44
N GLN A 40 -0.30 3.20 20.19
CA GLN A 40 0.70 4.26 20.34
C GLN A 40 1.16 4.40 21.80
N THR A 41 0.22 4.39 22.75
CA THR A 41 0.49 4.50 24.18
C THR A 41 1.22 3.25 24.70
N LEU A 42 0.76 2.07 24.30
CA LEU A 42 1.33 0.79 24.75
C LEU A 42 2.62 0.41 23.99
N TRP A 43 2.97 1.13 22.93
CA TRP A 43 4.07 0.76 22.06
C TRP A 43 5.39 0.44 22.77
N PRO A 44 5.83 1.22 23.77
CA PRO A 44 7.07 0.92 24.48
C PRO A 44 7.07 -0.46 25.16
N ALA A 45 5.90 -0.90 25.62
CA ALA A 45 5.75 -2.18 26.30
C ALA A 45 5.56 -3.39 25.35
N ILE A 46 4.89 -3.17 24.20
CA ILE A 46 4.49 -4.29 23.31
C ILE A 46 5.38 -4.42 22.06
N LYS A 47 6.28 -3.48 21.78
CA LYS A 47 7.06 -3.42 20.54
C LYS A 47 7.83 -4.72 20.24
N ASP A 48 8.45 -5.32 21.26
CA ASP A 48 9.29 -6.50 21.09
C ASP A 48 8.44 -7.71 20.70
N VAL A 49 7.31 -7.90 21.39
CA VAL A 49 6.33 -8.95 21.07
C VAL A 49 5.76 -8.79 19.67
N VAL A 50 5.39 -7.56 19.29
CA VAL A 50 4.88 -7.27 17.94
C VAL A 50 5.95 -7.52 16.88
N CYS A 51 7.21 -7.14 17.14
CA CYS A 51 8.32 -7.43 16.24
C CYS A 51 8.54 -8.93 16.05
N ASP A 52 8.43 -9.72 17.12
CA ASP A 52 8.58 -11.17 17.05
C ASP A 52 7.44 -11.82 16.26
N ILE A 53 6.20 -11.37 16.48
CA ILE A 53 5.05 -11.82 15.68
C ILE A 53 5.26 -11.50 14.19
N TYR A 54 5.67 -10.27 13.86
CA TYR A 54 5.91 -9.89 12.45
C TYR A 54 7.04 -10.70 11.82
N ARG A 55 8.10 -10.98 12.59
CA ARG A 55 9.21 -11.83 12.14
C ARG A 55 8.72 -13.25 11.87
N ALA A 56 7.95 -13.84 12.78
CA ALA A 56 7.36 -15.15 12.60
C ALA A 56 6.44 -15.20 11.37
N CYS A 57 5.56 -14.20 11.18
CA CYS A 57 4.71 -14.10 10.00
C CYS A 57 5.52 -14.10 8.70
N LEU A 58 6.61 -13.32 8.65
CA LEU A 58 7.47 -13.23 7.47
C LEU A 58 8.29 -14.50 7.21
N CYS A 59 8.80 -15.13 8.27
CA CYS A 59 9.58 -16.37 8.15
C CYS A 59 8.72 -17.56 7.72
N LEU A 60 7.49 -17.64 8.22
CA LEU A 60 6.58 -18.74 7.94
C LEU A 60 5.72 -18.49 6.69
N GLY A 61 5.77 -17.31 6.08
CA GLY A 61 4.86 -16.93 5.00
C GLY A 61 3.40 -16.93 5.45
N TYR A 62 3.14 -16.72 6.74
CA TYR A 62 1.81 -16.83 7.35
C TYR A 62 1.24 -15.45 7.68
N HIS A 63 -0.01 -15.23 7.27
CA HIS A 63 -0.78 -14.05 7.68
C HIS A 63 -1.90 -14.49 8.63
N PRO A 64 -1.95 -13.97 9.88
CA PRO A 64 -2.96 -14.37 10.86
C PRO A 64 -4.38 -14.18 10.34
N VAL A 65 -5.26 -15.16 10.59
CA VAL A 65 -6.64 -15.14 10.09
C VAL A 65 -7.39 -13.90 10.59
N ALA A 66 -7.25 -13.55 11.86
CA ALA A 66 -7.86 -12.37 12.45
C ALA A 66 -7.43 -11.04 11.78
N TRP A 67 -6.31 -11.03 11.05
CA TRP A 67 -5.84 -9.85 10.33
C TRP A 67 -6.31 -9.80 8.88
N LYS A 68 -6.90 -10.88 8.38
CA LYS A 68 -7.50 -10.94 7.03
C LYS A 68 -8.90 -10.33 7.00
N GLU A 69 -9.53 -10.18 8.16
CA GLU A 69 -10.84 -9.55 8.28
C GLU A 69 -10.74 -8.04 8.18
N ALA A 70 -11.66 -7.45 7.42
CA ALA A 70 -11.75 -6.02 7.23
C ALA A 70 -13.20 -5.55 7.33
N LEU A 71 -13.41 -4.39 7.95
CA LEU A 71 -14.69 -3.69 7.89
C LEU A 71 -14.76 -2.92 6.58
N ALA A 72 -15.72 -3.24 5.72
CA ALA A 72 -15.95 -2.51 4.48
C ALA A 72 -16.79 -1.24 4.75
N LEU A 73 -16.28 -0.08 4.37
CA LEU A 73 -16.98 1.19 4.42
C LEU A 73 -17.18 1.73 3.01
N ALA A 74 -18.41 2.07 2.65
CA ALA A 74 -18.74 2.68 1.38
C ALA A 74 -18.65 4.22 1.46
N LEU A 75 -17.66 4.81 0.80
CA LEU A 75 -17.53 6.27 0.70
C LEU A 75 -18.16 6.78 -0.60
N ARG A 76 -18.97 7.82 -0.51
CA ARG A 76 -19.54 8.49 -1.68
C ARG A 76 -18.44 9.13 -2.53
N LYS A 77 -18.51 8.91 -3.85
CA LYS A 77 -17.70 9.66 -4.83
C LYS A 77 -18.35 11.04 -5.01
N MET A 78 -17.53 12.07 -5.06
CA MET A 78 -18.04 13.42 -5.33
C MET A 78 -18.59 13.54 -6.76
N ASN A 79 -19.57 14.39 -6.94
CA ASN A 79 -20.13 14.78 -8.26
C ASN A 79 -20.72 13.60 -9.06
N LYS A 80 -21.38 12.65 -8.39
CA LYS A 80 -22.14 11.60 -9.07
C LYS A 80 -23.60 12.03 -9.23
N PRO A 81 -24.21 11.84 -10.41
CA PRO A 81 -25.60 12.25 -10.67
C PRO A 81 -26.61 11.38 -9.89
N ASP A 82 -26.26 10.13 -9.60
CA ASP A 82 -27.14 9.18 -8.90
C ASP A 82 -26.34 8.39 -7.87
N TYR A 83 -26.79 8.43 -6.63
CA TYR A 83 -26.24 7.68 -5.50
C TYR A 83 -27.02 6.39 -5.18
N ALA A 84 -28.06 6.03 -5.95
CA ALA A 84 -28.69 4.73 -5.86
C ALA A 84 -27.82 3.62 -6.49
N LEU A 85 -26.88 3.99 -7.35
CA LEU A 85 -26.00 3.07 -8.04
C LEU A 85 -24.74 2.73 -7.23
N PRO A 86 -24.34 1.45 -7.14
CA PRO A 86 -23.14 1.03 -6.42
C PRO A 86 -21.85 1.68 -6.93
N ASN A 87 -21.78 2.02 -8.20
CA ASN A 87 -20.63 2.68 -8.81
C ASN A 87 -20.40 4.13 -8.31
N ALA A 88 -21.39 4.72 -7.63
CA ALA A 88 -21.28 6.02 -6.98
C ALA A 88 -20.46 5.98 -5.68
N TYR A 89 -20.09 4.79 -5.22
CA TYR A 89 -19.34 4.59 -3.98
C TYR A 89 -17.94 4.02 -4.23
N ARG A 90 -17.05 4.26 -3.26
CA ARG A 90 -15.73 3.61 -3.17
C ARG A 90 -15.73 2.72 -1.93
N PRO A 91 -15.63 1.40 -2.06
CA PRO A 91 -15.42 0.53 -0.90
C PRO A 91 -14.01 0.79 -0.34
N ILE A 92 -13.93 1.01 0.98
CA ILE A 92 -12.67 1.12 1.71
C ILE A 92 -12.64 0.01 2.74
N ALA A 93 -11.58 -0.79 2.72
CA ALA A 93 -11.35 -1.83 3.71
C ALA A 93 -10.58 -1.26 4.91
N LEU A 94 -11.17 -1.37 6.09
CA LEU A 94 -10.56 -0.99 7.36
C LEU A 94 -9.98 -2.23 8.03
N LEU A 95 -8.71 -2.46 7.84
CA LEU A 95 -7.94 -3.54 8.45
C LEU A 95 -7.49 -3.17 9.86
N ASN A 96 -7.16 -4.17 10.67
CA ASN A 96 -6.56 -4.03 11.98
C ASN A 96 -5.26 -3.22 11.95
N CYS A 97 -4.96 -2.52 13.03
CA CYS A 97 -3.76 -1.68 13.10
C CYS A 97 -2.47 -2.47 12.91
N LEU A 98 -2.38 -3.63 13.57
CA LEU A 98 -1.21 -4.52 13.47
C LEU A 98 -1.09 -5.13 12.07
N ALA A 99 -2.20 -5.55 11.45
CA ALA A 99 -2.21 -6.03 10.07
C ALA A 99 -1.61 -4.98 9.11
N LYS A 100 -2.06 -3.73 9.19
CA LYS A 100 -1.51 -2.63 8.38
C LYS A 100 -0.04 -2.36 8.65
N GLY A 101 0.46 -2.63 9.87
CA GLY A 101 1.88 -2.54 10.21
C GLY A 101 2.69 -3.57 9.43
N LEU A 102 2.26 -4.82 9.43
CA LEU A 102 2.91 -5.91 8.68
C LEU A 102 2.87 -5.64 7.17
N GLU A 103 1.69 -5.30 6.63
CA GLU A 103 1.54 -4.96 5.19
C GLU A 103 2.47 -3.82 4.77
N LYS A 104 2.60 -2.79 5.60
CA LYS A 104 3.52 -1.66 5.32
C LYS A 104 4.97 -2.11 5.23
N ILE A 105 5.40 -3.01 6.11
CA ILE A 105 6.76 -3.57 6.08
C ILE A 105 6.98 -4.34 4.78
N VAL A 106 6.03 -5.22 4.42
CA VAL A 106 6.10 -6.00 3.18
C VAL A 106 6.13 -5.10 1.96
N ALA A 107 5.19 -4.16 1.86
CA ALA A 107 5.10 -3.21 0.74
C ALA A 107 6.37 -2.37 0.57
N SER A 108 6.95 -1.88 1.68
CA SER A 108 8.18 -1.09 1.63
C SER A 108 9.36 -1.91 1.12
N ARG A 109 9.43 -3.18 1.49
CA ARG A 109 10.49 -4.09 1.03
C ARG A 109 10.34 -4.51 -0.41
N LEU A 110 9.10 -4.83 -0.83
CA LEU A 110 8.81 -5.12 -2.22
C LEU A 110 9.15 -3.94 -3.11
N SER A 111 8.78 -2.73 -2.70
CA SER A 111 9.13 -1.51 -3.44
C SER A 111 10.64 -1.30 -3.55
N TYR A 112 11.37 -1.54 -2.46
CA TYR A 112 12.84 -1.47 -2.47
C TYR A 112 13.45 -2.52 -3.40
N LEU A 113 13.06 -3.78 -3.27
CA LEU A 113 13.57 -4.88 -4.09
C LEU A 113 13.25 -4.68 -5.57
N ALA A 114 12.03 -4.27 -5.89
CA ALA A 114 11.62 -4.00 -7.26
C ALA A 114 12.43 -2.85 -7.88
N THR A 115 12.75 -1.83 -7.09
CA THR A 115 13.61 -0.72 -7.55
C THR A 115 15.07 -1.17 -7.70
N ALA A 116 15.60 -1.89 -6.71
CA ALA A 116 16.99 -2.35 -6.73
C ALA A 116 17.28 -3.39 -7.84
N ALA A 117 16.29 -4.21 -8.15
CA ALA A 117 16.37 -5.20 -9.24
C ALA A 117 16.02 -4.62 -10.62
N GLY A 118 15.71 -3.33 -10.74
CA GLY A 118 15.37 -2.70 -12.03
C GLY A 118 14.04 -3.20 -12.63
N LEU A 119 13.15 -3.78 -11.82
CA LEU A 119 11.86 -4.30 -12.28
C LEU A 119 10.83 -3.20 -12.59
N LEU A 120 11.07 -1.99 -12.10
CA LEU A 120 10.21 -0.84 -12.34
C LEU A 120 10.90 0.11 -13.33
N LEU A 121 10.16 0.50 -14.35
CA LEU A 121 10.64 1.50 -15.32
C LEU A 121 10.98 2.81 -14.59
N PRO A 122 11.98 3.58 -15.08
CA PRO A 122 12.33 4.88 -14.51
C PRO A 122 11.13 5.83 -14.40
N GLU A 123 10.21 5.78 -15.38
CA GLU A 123 9.02 6.59 -15.51
C GLU A 123 7.83 6.09 -14.67
N HIS A 124 8.01 4.98 -13.93
CA HIS A 124 6.98 4.48 -13.02
C HIS A 124 6.95 5.30 -11.74
N PHE A 125 5.89 6.09 -11.52
CA PHE A 125 5.73 6.97 -10.35
C PHE A 125 4.87 6.36 -9.24
N GLY A 126 4.05 5.37 -9.55
CA GLY A 126 3.12 4.76 -8.59
C GLY A 126 3.81 3.99 -7.47
N GLY A 127 3.46 4.29 -6.20
CA GLY A 127 3.91 3.53 -5.03
C GLY A 127 5.41 3.59 -4.71
N ARG A 128 6.18 4.45 -5.35
CA ARG A 128 7.62 4.61 -5.12
C ARG A 128 7.91 5.73 -4.11
N PRO A 129 8.83 5.53 -3.16
CA PRO A 129 9.30 6.61 -2.28
C PRO A 129 9.91 7.77 -3.08
N GLY A 130 9.59 9.01 -2.70
CA GLY A 130 10.13 10.20 -3.36
C GLY A 130 9.60 10.47 -4.76
N ARG A 131 8.50 9.82 -5.16
CA ARG A 131 7.80 10.03 -6.43
C ARG A 131 6.35 10.44 -6.16
N SER A 132 5.84 11.39 -6.93
CA SER A 132 4.47 11.90 -6.80
C SER A 132 3.74 11.89 -8.15
N CYS A 133 2.42 12.06 -8.11
CA CYS A 133 1.63 12.26 -9.34
C CYS A 133 2.00 13.58 -10.03
N GLU A 134 2.41 14.58 -9.27
CA GLU A 134 2.85 15.88 -9.78
C GLU A 134 4.13 15.74 -10.60
N ASP A 135 5.11 14.96 -10.09
CA ASP A 135 6.35 14.67 -10.82
C ASP A 135 6.06 13.96 -12.15
N ALA A 136 5.09 13.01 -12.15
CA ALA A 136 4.69 12.33 -13.38
C ALA A 136 4.09 13.30 -14.41
N LEU A 137 3.27 14.26 -13.96
CA LEU A 137 2.70 15.29 -14.84
C LEU A 137 3.78 16.24 -15.35
N HIS A 138 4.72 16.64 -14.51
CA HIS A 138 5.85 17.49 -14.94
C HIS A 138 6.68 16.81 -16.02
N LEU A 139 7.05 15.54 -15.82
CA LEU A 139 7.80 14.77 -16.82
C LEU A 139 7.05 14.72 -18.15
N LEU A 140 5.75 14.38 -18.12
CA LEU A 140 4.92 14.33 -19.32
C LEU A 140 4.86 15.68 -20.03
N MET A 141 4.68 16.77 -19.28
CA MET A 141 4.62 18.11 -19.85
C MET A 141 5.96 18.55 -20.47
N ASP A 142 7.07 18.16 -19.85
CA ASP A 142 8.39 18.50 -20.38
C ASP A 142 8.68 17.73 -21.70
N GLU A 143 8.28 16.47 -21.79
CA GLU A 143 8.36 15.69 -23.03
C GLU A 143 7.49 16.31 -24.14
N ILE A 144 6.24 16.65 -23.84
CA ILE A 144 5.33 17.29 -24.79
C ILE A 144 5.96 18.59 -25.32
N LYS A 145 6.48 19.46 -24.44
CA LYS A 145 7.13 20.71 -24.82
C LYS A 145 8.39 20.49 -25.64
N ALA A 146 9.17 19.46 -25.34
CA ALA A 146 10.37 19.12 -26.10
C ALA A 146 10.02 18.75 -27.55
N HIS A 147 8.99 17.94 -27.76
CA HIS A 147 8.51 17.60 -29.10
C HIS A 147 7.91 18.80 -29.85
N TRP A 148 7.17 19.66 -29.18
CA TRP A 148 6.64 20.89 -29.80
C TRP A 148 7.74 21.84 -30.29
N ARG A 149 8.84 21.98 -29.55
CA ARG A 149 10.01 22.77 -29.98
C ARG A 149 10.67 22.21 -31.24
N GLN A 150 10.51 20.91 -31.49
CA GLN A 150 11.00 20.23 -32.71
C GLN A 150 9.99 20.30 -33.87
N GLY A 151 8.84 20.94 -33.68
CA GLY A 151 7.76 21.00 -34.67
C GLY A 151 6.91 19.75 -34.81
N ASN A 152 7.02 18.83 -33.85
CA ASN A 152 6.27 17.58 -33.86
C ASN A 152 4.85 17.76 -33.29
N TYR A 153 3.91 16.96 -33.82
CA TYR A 153 2.59 16.80 -33.21
C TYR A 153 2.66 15.73 -32.11
N VAL A 154 1.99 15.98 -30.98
CA VAL A 154 1.97 15.05 -29.84
C VAL A 154 0.54 14.59 -29.58
N VAL A 155 0.35 13.28 -29.47
CA VAL A 155 -0.91 12.67 -29.05
C VAL A 155 -0.68 11.95 -27.74
N VAL A 156 -1.46 12.27 -26.70
CA VAL A 156 -1.39 11.63 -25.39
C VAL A 156 -2.57 10.67 -25.23
N VAL A 157 -2.28 9.40 -24.98
CA VAL A 157 -3.30 8.36 -24.71
C VAL A 157 -3.29 8.04 -23.23
N LEU A 158 -4.42 8.31 -22.56
CA LEU A 158 -4.62 7.97 -21.15
C LEU A 158 -5.38 6.65 -21.02
N LEU A 159 -4.74 5.67 -20.43
CA LEU A 159 -5.33 4.34 -20.19
C LEU A 159 -5.66 4.16 -18.72
N ASN A 160 -6.85 3.65 -18.43
CA ASN A 160 -7.26 3.31 -17.06
C ASN A 160 -7.91 1.94 -17.01
N VAL A 161 -7.44 1.07 -16.11
CA VAL A 161 -8.00 -0.27 -15.92
C VAL A 161 -9.20 -0.18 -14.97
N LYS A 162 -10.41 -0.42 -15.51
CA LYS A 162 -11.63 -0.45 -14.71
C LYS A 162 -11.63 -1.68 -13.80
N GLY A 163 -11.82 -1.46 -12.50
CA GLY A 163 -11.94 -2.57 -11.55
C GLY A 163 -10.65 -3.38 -11.39
N ALA A 164 -9.48 -2.73 -11.39
CA ALA A 164 -8.20 -3.42 -11.33
C ALA A 164 -8.12 -4.43 -10.16
N TYR A 165 -8.56 -4.06 -8.96
CA TYR A 165 -8.56 -4.95 -7.79
C TYR A 165 -9.61 -6.08 -7.87
N PRO A 166 -10.91 -5.82 -8.10
CA PRO A 166 -11.90 -6.89 -8.17
C PRO A 166 -11.74 -7.83 -9.38
N ASN A 167 -11.08 -7.35 -10.44
CA ASN A 167 -10.86 -8.15 -11.65
C ASN A 167 -9.51 -8.88 -11.66
N THR A 168 -8.67 -8.67 -10.65
CA THR A 168 -7.46 -9.49 -10.45
C THR A 168 -7.88 -10.82 -9.86
N THR A 169 -7.82 -11.88 -10.66
CA THR A 169 -7.96 -13.23 -10.12
C THR A 169 -6.74 -13.54 -9.28
N SER A 170 -6.93 -13.63 -7.97
CA SER A 170 -5.96 -14.30 -7.11
C SER A 170 -6.09 -15.80 -7.36
N SER A 171 -5.49 -16.33 -8.41
CA SER A 171 -5.27 -17.76 -8.48
C SER A 171 -3.99 -18.07 -7.70
N PRO A 172 -4.08 -18.70 -6.54
CA PRO A 172 -2.91 -19.16 -5.82
C PRO A 172 -2.54 -20.54 -6.37
N GLN A 173 -2.01 -20.59 -7.54
CA GLN A 173 -1.36 -21.81 -8.04
C GLN A 173 0.05 -21.48 -8.49
N LEU A 174 0.85 -21.02 -7.53
CA LEU A 174 2.26 -21.33 -7.51
C LEU A 174 2.39 -22.68 -6.82
N ASN A 175 2.18 -23.76 -7.58
CA ASN A 175 2.71 -25.04 -7.24
C ASN A 175 4.24 -24.93 -7.36
N LEU A 176 4.92 -24.74 -6.24
CA LEU A 176 6.33 -24.97 -6.07
C LEU A 176 6.54 -26.41 -5.61
#